data_8aea7afddd4adb0c60f8da0a232c4b7f
#
_entry.id   8aea7afddd4adb0c60f8da0a232c4b7f
#
_cell.length_a   1.000
_cell.length_b   1.000
_cell.length_c   1.000
_cell.angle_alpha   90.00
_cell.angle_beta   90.00
_cell.angle_gamma   90.00
#
_symmetry.space_group_name_H-M   'P 1'
#
loop_
_entity.id
_entity.type
_entity.pdbx_description
1 polymer ?
#
loop_
_entity_poly.entity_id
_entity_poly.type
_entity_poly.pdbx_seq_one_letter_code
_entity_poly.pdbx_strand_id
1 'polypeptide(L)'
;QSHTISFGAQGDYSSKLSGNANLGYSVQNYDSATLSKQDNLVTSVGVNWKLNTKTSFGFDLNRAFSPSAQGFSTFSTMGRASASHRITEKITSGAYFSFGTVSYTYPPSGGAARDSNSLNQYGLGFNLSKQISDRISAGTGYDYSFIDQSTGNYGRHVIRADVTGRF
;
A
#
# COMPACT_ATOMS: atom_id res chain seq x y z
N GLN A 1 -12.39 -22.38 -3.14
CA GLN A 1 -12.00 -22.26 -1.73
C GLN A 1 -10.60 -21.63 -1.65
N SER A 2 -10.38 -20.78 -0.64
CA SER A 2 -9.08 -20.16 -0.40
C SER A 2 -8.60 -20.47 1.03
N HIS A 3 -7.36 -20.88 1.16
CA HIS A 3 -6.70 -21.13 2.42
C HIS A 3 -5.40 -20.35 2.50
N THR A 4 -5.17 -19.64 3.60
CA THR A 4 -3.93 -18.90 3.82
C THR A 4 -3.37 -19.27 5.18
N ILE A 5 -2.10 -19.64 5.20
CA ILE A 5 -1.33 -19.84 6.42
C ILE A 5 -0.29 -18.73 6.47
N SER A 6 -0.20 -18.02 7.59
CA SER A 6 0.78 -16.96 7.74
C SER A 6 1.43 -16.98 9.13
N PHE A 7 2.68 -16.58 9.17
CA PHE A 7 3.47 -16.38 10.37
C PHE A 7 3.98 -14.95 10.39
N GLY A 8 3.91 -14.33 11.55
CA GLY A 8 4.36 -12.95 11.69
C GLY A 8 5.00 -12.70 13.04
N ALA A 9 5.81 -11.66 13.06
CA ALA A 9 6.42 -11.11 14.25
C ALA A 9 6.25 -9.60 14.24
N GLN A 10 6.04 -9.03 15.41
CA GLN A 10 6.03 -7.58 15.61
C GLN A 10 6.74 -7.25 16.92
N GLY A 11 7.35 -6.10 16.99
CA GLY A 11 8.00 -5.67 18.21
C GLY A 11 8.74 -4.35 18.09
N ASP A 12 9.18 -3.89 19.23
CA ASP A 12 10.08 -2.75 19.37
C ASP A 12 11.51 -3.28 19.48
N TYR A 13 12.30 -3.02 18.45
CA TYR A 13 13.74 -3.39 18.43
C TYR A 13 14.59 -2.44 19.27
N SER A 14 14.09 -1.22 19.45
CA SER A 14 14.67 -0.21 20.33
C SER A 14 13.60 0.84 20.67
N SER A 15 13.92 1.79 21.57
CA SER A 15 13.07 2.95 21.88
C SER A 15 12.75 3.82 20.64
N LYS A 16 13.51 3.65 19.56
CA LYS A 16 13.39 4.43 18.33
C LYS A 16 12.95 3.62 17.11
N LEU A 17 13.04 2.30 17.16
CA LEU A 17 12.78 1.43 16.03
C LEU A 17 11.76 0.37 16.40
N SER A 18 10.63 0.37 15.72
CA SER A 18 9.61 -0.67 15.79
C SER A 18 9.31 -1.22 14.41
N GLY A 19 8.80 -2.42 14.35
CA GLY A 19 8.45 -3.04 13.08
C GLY A 19 7.63 -4.29 13.23
N ASN A 20 7.10 -4.71 12.10
CA ASN A 20 6.37 -5.95 11.94
C ASN A 20 6.78 -6.61 10.62
N ALA A 21 6.76 -7.92 10.62
CA ALA A 21 6.92 -8.72 9.41
C ALA A 21 5.93 -9.88 9.45
N ASN A 22 5.27 -10.12 8.35
CA ASN A 22 4.37 -11.24 8.15
C ASN A 22 4.70 -11.91 6.81
N LEU A 23 4.77 -13.23 6.83
CA LEU A 23 4.97 -14.07 5.66
C LEU A 23 3.87 -15.12 5.65
N GLY A 24 3.15 -15.23 4.55
CA GLY A 24 2.06 -16.18 4.39
C GLY A 24 2.09 -16.86 3.04
N TYR A 25 1.50 -18.04 3.00
CA TYR A 25 1.27 -18.80 1.80
C TYR A 25 -0.23 -19.00 1.60
N SER A 26 -0.73 -18.54 0.47
CA SER A 26 -2.13 -18.61 0.11
C SER A 26 -2.32 -19.59 -1.03
N VAL A 27 -3.27 -20.50 -0.86
CA VAL A 27 -3.66 -21.50 -1.85
C VAL A 27 -5.11 -21.28 -2.22
N GLN A 28 -5.37 -21.13 -3.51
CA GLN A 28 -6.71 -21.01 -4.05
C GLN A 28 -7.06 -22.22 -4.90
N ASN A 29 -8.10 -22.94 -4.50
CA ASN A 29 -8.71 -24.00 -5.28
C ASN A 29 -10.01 -23.49 -5.93
N TYR A 30 -10.15 -23.70 -7.22
CA TYR A 30 -11.36 -23.40 -7.96
C TYR A 30 -12.17 -24.70 -8.15
N ASP A 31 -13.48 -24.62 -7.98
CA ASP A 31 -14.37 -25.78 -8.19
C ASP A 31 -14.64 -26.05 -9.68
N SER A 32 -13.99 -25.31 -10.58
CA SER A 32 -14.11 -25.45 -12.02
C SER A 32 -12.96 -26.29 -12.58
N ALA A 33 -13.27 -27.27 -13.39
CA ALA A 33 -12.27 -28.13 -14.06
C ALA A 33 -11.36 -27.37 -15.05
N THR A 34 -11.72 -26.15 -15.42
CA THR A 34 -10.99 -25.29 -16.36
C THR A 34 -10.03 -24.32 -15.68
N LEU A 35 -10.11 -24.18 -14.35
CA LEU A 35 -9.27 -23.25 -13.59
C LEU A 35 -8.25 -24.04 -12.77
N SER A 36 -6.97 -23.84 -13.07
CA SER A 36 -5.89 -24.46 -12.30
C SER A 36 -5.76 -23.83 -10.92
N LYS A 37 -5.37 -24.64 -9.95
CA LYS A 37 -4.99 -24.22 -8.61
C LYS A 37 -3.95 -23.12 -8.70
N GLN A 38 -4.13 -22.07 -7.89
CA GLN A 38 -3.17 -20.98 -7.77
C GLN A 38 -2.62 -20.92 -6.34
N ASP A 39 -1.32 -20.81 -6.23
CA ASP A 39 -0.60 -20.70 -4.97
C ASP A 39 0.28 -19.46 -4.99
N ASN A 40 0.33 -18.75 -3.84
CA ASN A 40 0.93 -17.45 -3.79
C ASN A 40 1.55 -17.12 -2.44
N LEU A 41 2.68 -16.43 -2.52
CA LEU A 41 3.32 -15.83 -1.37
C LEU A 41 2.70 -14.47 -1.08
N VAL A 42 2.21 -14.28 0.14
CA VAL A 42 1.74 -13.01 0.69
C VAL A 42 2.72 -12.54 1.76
N THR A 43 3.03 -11.25 1.74
CA THR A 43 4.04 -10.68 2.63
C THR A 43 3.63 -9.28 3.05
N SER A 44 3.85 -8.96 4.31
CA SER A 44 3.70 -7.60 4.83
C SER A 44 4.90 -7.29 5.73
N VAL A 45 5.59 -6.19 5.46
CA VAL A 45 6.70 -5.69 6.27
C VAL A 45 6.45 -4.23 6.53
N GLY A 46 6.52 -3.83 7.80
CA GLY A 46 6.42 -2.44 8.23
C GLY A 46 7.56 -2.10 9.18
N VAL A 47 8.16 -0.94 8.99
CA VAL A 47 9.21 -0.41 9.84
C VAL A 47 8.89 1.04 10.16
N ASN A 48 8.97 1.41 11.43
CA ASN A 48 8.85 2.78 11.89
C ASN A 48 10.10 3.16 12.67
N TRP A 49 10.76 4.22 12.24
CA TRP A 49 11.97 4.74 12.87
C TRP A 49 11.75 6.17 13.36
N LYS A 50 11.80 6.36 14.67
CA LYS A 50 11.76 7.66 15.34
C LYS A 50 13.17 8.21 15.41
N LEU A 51 13.56 9.04 14.45
CA LEU A 51 14.88 9.66 14.44
C LEU A 51 15.09 10.50 15.72
N ASN A 52 14.07 11.31 16.06
CA ASN A 52 14.01 12.11 17.28
C ASN A 52 12.52 12.35 17.66
N THR A 53 12.28 13.19 18.67
CA THR A 53 10.92 13.50 19.16
C THR A 53 10.05 14.25 18.14
N LYS A 54 10.65 14.81 17.09
CA LYS A 54 9.96 15.60 16.06
C LYS A 54 9.89 14.89 14.71
N THR A 55 10.78 13.94 14.43
CA THR A 55 10.92 13.34 13.09
C THR A 55 10.81 11.83 13.17
N SER A 56 9.97 11.27 12.34
CA SER A 56 9.85 9.82 12.14
C SER A 56 9.81 9.47 10.65
N PHE A 57 10.29 8.27 10.36
CA PHE A 57 10.25 7.65 9.05
C PHE A 57 9.49 6.35 9.13
N GLY A 58 8.69 6.07 8.13
CA GLY A 58 7.98 4.81 7.97
C GLY A 58 8.34 4.16 6.64
N PHE A 59 8.41 2.85 6.62
CA PHE A 59 8.51 2.06 5.42
C PHE A 59 7.55 0.89 5.53
N ASP A 60 6.71 0.72 4.52
CA ASP A 60 5.75 -0.37 4.42
C ASP A 60 5.91 -1.06 3.08
N LEU A 61 5.93 -2.38 3.08
CA LEU A 61 5.89 -3.23 1.91
C LEU A 61 4.78 -4.26 2.10
N ASN A 62 3.88 -4.33 1.14
CA ASN A 62 2.80 -5.30 1.15
C ASN A 62 2.73 -6.02 -0.19
N ARG A 63 2.66 -7.35 -0.14
CA ARG A 63 2.35 -8.20 -1.27
C ARG A 63 1.10 -9.00 -0.96
N ALA A 64 0.04 -8.73 -1.72
CA ALA A 64 -1.26 -9.34 -1.54
C ALA A 64 -1.71 -10.09 -2.80
N PHE A 65 -2.47 -11.12 -2.56
CA PHE A 65 -3.19 -11.87 -3.57
C PHE A 65 -4.69 -11.67 -3.36
N SER A 66 -5.40 -11.37 -4.43
CA SER A 66 -6.85 -11.17 -4.39
C SER A 66 -7.51 -11.95 -5.53
N PRO A 67 -8.25 -13.02 -5.21
CA PRO A 67 -9.03 -13.74 -6.21
C PRO A 67 -10.26 -12.93 -6.59
N SER A 68 -10.61 -12.95 -7.88
CA SER A 68 -11.86 -12.38 -8.37
C SER A 68 -12.90 -13.48 -8.69
N ALA A 69 -14.16 -13.18 -8.41
CA ALA A 69 -15.28 -14.03 -8.80
C ALA A 69 -15.45 -14.15 -10.34
N GLN A 70 -14.82 -13.27 -11.10
CA GLN A 70 -14.85 -13.27 -12.57
C GLN A 70 -13.77 -14.17 -13.19
N GLY A 71 -13.07 -14.97 -12.37
CA GLY A 71 -12.10 -15.94 -12.85
C GLY A 71 -10.71 -15.39 -13.15
N PHE A 72 -10.40 -14.14 -12.81
CA PHE A 72 -9.03 -13.63 -12.82
C PHE A 72 -8.50 -13.45 -11.40
N SER A 73 -7.20 -13.45 -11.26
CA SER A 73 -6.54 -13.19 -9.98
C SER A 73 -5.65 -11.96 -10.08
N THR A 74 -5.59 -11.22 -9.01
CA THR A 74 -4.78 -10.00 -8.94
C THR A 74 -3.67 -10.18 -7.92
N PHE A 75 -2.46 -9.91 -8.36
CA PHE A 75 -1.28 -9.78 -7.49
C PHE A 75 -0.94 -8.31 -7.37
N SER A 76 -0.88 -7.81 -6.17
CA SER A 76 -0.40 -6.46 -5.91
C SER A 76 0.83 -6.50 -5.01
N THR A 77 1.88 -5.81 -5.41
CA THR A 77 3.04 -5.54 -4.57
C THR A 77 3.13 -4.03 -4.43
N MET A 78 3.03 -3.53 -3.22
CA MET A 78 3.04 -2.10 -2.94
C MET A 78 4.06 -1.78 -1.85
N GLY A 79 4.90 -0.79 -2.12
CA GLY A 79 5.82 -0.22 -1.16
C GLY A 79 5.52 1.26 -0.93
N ARG A 80 5.72 1.71 0.31
CA ARG A 80 5.56 3.11 0.69
C ARG A 80 6.66 3.49 1.66
N ALA A 81 7.36 4.57 1.35
CA ALA A 81 8.25 5.26 2.28
C ALA A 81 7.59 6.58 2.70
N SER A 82 7.62 6.89 3.96
CA SER A 82 7.00 8.11 4.50
C SER A 82 7.93 8.80 5.50
N ALA A 83 7.80 10.11 5.60
CA ALA A 83 8.46 10.93 6.59
C ALA A 83 7.43 11.86 7.23
N SER A 84 7.50 12.02 8.53
CA SER A 84 6.72 12.98 9.28
C SER A 84 7.63 13.85 10.13
N HIS A 85 7.40 15.15 10.09
CA HIS A 85 8.18 16.11 10.84
C HIS A 85 7.28 17.12 11.55
N ARG A 86 7.42 17.22 12.87
CA ARG A 86 6.75 18.22 13.69
C ARG A 86 7.54 19.52 13.66
N ILE A 87 7.10 20.48 12.86
CA ILE A 87 7.75 21.79 12.71
C ILE A 87 7.63 22.59 14.01
N THR A 88 6.41 22.63 14.56
CA THR A 88 6.11 23.21 15.87
C THR A 88 5.19 22.27 16.63
N GLU A 89 4.82 22.59 17.87
CA GLU A 89 3.85 21.80 18.64
C GLU A 89 2.48 21.68 17.94
N LYS A 90 2.14 22.68 17.12
CA LYS A 90 0.85 22.78 16.43
C LYS A 90 0.92 22.49 14.92
N ILE A 91 2.11 22.37 14.34
CA ILE A 91 2.28 22.19 12.89
C ILE A 91 3.09 20.92 12.62
N THR A 92 2.49 20.03 11.84
CA THR A 92 3.14 18.81 11.37
C THR A 92 3.13 18.76 9.86
N SER A 93 4.25 18.43 9.26
CA SER A 93 4.39 18.15 7.84
C SER A 93 4.65 16.68 7.60
N GLY A 94 4.18 16.16 6.48
CA GLY A 94 4.43 14.80 6.05
C GLY A 94 4.75 14.77 4.57
N ALA A 95 5.52 13.77 4.18
CA ALA A 95 5.78 13.44 2.79
C ALA A 95 5.78 11.92 2.64
N TYR A 96 5.42 11.45 1.46
CA TYR A 96 5.54 10.04 1.14
C TYR A 96 5.89 9.83 -0.33
N PHE A 97 6.54 8.71 -0.57
CA PHE A 97 6.71 8.12 -1.89
C PHE A 97 6.13 6.71 -1.85
N SER A 98 5.39 6.32 -2.87
CA SER A 98 4.86 4.98 -3.03
C SER A 98 5.17 4.44 -4.42
N PHE A 99 5.36 3.15 -4.49
CA PHE A 99 5.52 2.41 -5.73
C PHE A 99 4.74 1.11 -5.65
N GLY A 100 4.26 0.64 -6.76
CA GLY A 100 3.52 -0.61 -6.77
C GLY A 100 3.44 -1.23 -8.16
N THR A 101 3.24 -2.53 -8.16
CA THR A 101 2.95 -3.30 -9.36
C THR A 101 1.70 -4.13 -9.10
N VAL A 102 0.76 -4.07 -10.04
CA VAL A 102 -0.44 -4.90 -10.02
C VAL A 102 -0.43 -5.77 -11.27
N SER A 103 -0.44 -7.07 -11.09
CA SER A 103 -0.47 -8.05 -12.19
C SER A 103 -1.80 -8.77 -12.18
N TYR A 104 -2.41 -8.90 -13.34
CA TYR A 104 -3.66 -9.62 -13.56
C TYR A 104 -3.34 -10.94 -14.24
N THR A 105 -3.73 -12.04 -13.62
CA THR A 105 -3.57 -13.38 -14.21
C THR A 105 -4.94 -13.90 -14.57
N TYR A 106 -5.13 -14.19 -15.85
CA TYR A 106 -6.33 -14.80 -16.38
C TYR A 106 -6.13 -16.30 -16.49
N PRO A 107 -7.11 -17.12 -16.12
CA PRO A 107 -7.04 -18.55 -16.37
C PRO A 107 -7.00 -18.82 -17.88
N PRO A 108 -6.26 -19.83 -18.31
CA PRO A 108 -6.23 -20.22 -19.71
C PRO A 108 -7.64 -20.62 -20.15
N SER A 109 -8.21 -19.85 -21.06
CA SER A 109 -9.50 -20.14 -21.69
C SER A 109 -9.21 -20.63 -23.11
N GLY A 110 -9.48 -21.92 -23.36
CA GLY A 110 -9.39 -22.48 -24.71
C GLY A 110 -7.96 -22.61 -25.29
N GLY A 111 -6.96 -22.89 -24.46
CA GLY A 111 -5.61 -23.26 -24.91
C GLY A 111 -4.67 -22.11 -25.26
N ALA A 112 -5.10 -20.88 -25.19
CA ALA A 112 -4.24 -19.71 -25.32
C ALA A 112 -3.99 -19.08 -23.94
N ALA A 113 -2.73 -18.97 -23.53
CA ALA A 113 -2.36 -18.13 -22.39
C ALA A 113 -2.72 -16.69 -22.76
N ARG A 114 -3.67 -16.08 -22.01
CA ARG A 114 -3.90 -14.64 -22.14
C ARG A 114 -2.74 -13.93 -21.44
N ASP A 115 -2.19 -12.94 -22.13
CA ASP A 115 -1.12 -12.12 -21.60
C ASP A 115 -1.48 -11.58 -20.21
N SER A 116 -0.57 -11.79 -19.26
CA SER A 116 -0.65 -11.17 -17.96
C SER A 116 -0.47 -9.67 -18.14
N ASN A 117 -1.54 -8.91 -17.99
CA ASN A 117 -1.46 -7.46 -18.03
C ASN A 117 -0.95 -6.98 -16.68
N SER A 118 0.13 -6.23 -16.68
CA SER A 118 0.68 -5.62 -15.46
C SER A 118 0.66 -4.11 -15.59
N LEU A 119 0.38 -3.44 -14.48
CA LEU A 119 0.51 -2.00 -14.37
C LEU A 119 1.48 -1.65 -13.25
N ASN A 120 2.27 -0.62 -13.46
CA ASN A 120 3.10 -0.02 -12.44
C ASN A 120 2.48 1.30 -12.00
N GLN A 121 2.53 1.56 -10.71
CA GLN A 121 2.04 2.81 -10.15
C GLN A 121 3.07 3.44 -9.23
N TYR A 122 3.19 4.74 -9.32
CA TYR A 122 4.08 5.56 -8.52
C TYR A 122 3.25 6.68 -7.90
N GLY A 123 3.56 7.04 -6.68
CA GLY A 123 2.89 8.13 -5.99
C GLY A 123 3.86 8.95 -5.17
N LEU A 124 3.62 10.24 -5.15
CA LEU A 124 4.31 11.20 -4.29
C LEU A 124 3.26 12.08 -3.63
N GLY A 125 3.40 12.33 -2.35
CA GLY A 125 2.49 13.21 -1.65
C GLY A 125 3.17 14.01 -0.56
N PHE A 126 2.59 15.19 -0.32
CA PHE A 126 2.95 16.10 0.76
C PHE A 126 1.69 16.49 1.51
N ASN A 127 1.79 16.64 2.80
CA ASN A 127 0.72 17.15 3.62
C ASN A 127 1.26 18.09 4.70
N LEU A 128 0.45 19.07 5.04
CA LEU A 128 0.69 19.98 6.14
C LEU A 128 -0.58 20.05 6.98
N SER A 129 -0.47 19.84 8.27
CA SER A 129 -1.57 19.96 9.21
C SER A 129 -1.22 20.97 10.31
N LYS A 130 -2.20 21.79 10.69
CA LYS A 130 -2.07 22.78 11.75
C LYS A 130 -3.23 22.64 12.74
N GLN A 131 -2.89 22.47 13.99
CA GLN A 131 -3.85 22.59 15.08
C GLN A 131 -4.11 24.08 15.34
N ILE A 132 -5.33 24.56 15.08
CA ILE A 132 -5.73 25.95 15.27
C ILE A 132 -6.11 26.18 16.72
N SER A 133 -6.88 25.25 17.28
CA SER A 133 -7.26 25.21 18.70
C SER A 133 -7.31 23.77 19.18
N ASP A 134 -7.62 23.54 20.45
CA ASP A 134 -7.75 22.19 21.00
C ASP A 134 -8.86 21.36 20.35
N ARG A 135 -9.79 22.05 19.67
CA ARG A 135 -10.95 21.43 19.02
C ARG A 135 -10.94 21.52 17.50
N ILE A 136 -10.07 22.35 16.93
CA ILE A 136 -10.06 22.61 15.48
C ILE A 136 -8.68 22.38 14.91
N SER A 137 -8.61 21.60 13.85
CA SER A 137 -7.42 21.42 13.02
C SER A 137 -7.75 21.67 11.55
N ALA A 138 -6.78 22.20 10.81
CA ALA A 138 -6.86 22.36 9.37
C ALA A 138 -5.68 21.65 8.70
N GLY A 139 -5.93 21.09 7.54
CA GLY A 139 -4.95 20.37 6.75
C GLY A 139 -4.99 20.80 5.29
N THR A 140 -3.85 20.64 4.64
CA THR A 140 -3.74 20.72 3.19
C THR A 140 -2.76 19.64 2.70
N GLY A 141 -3.00 19.16 1.51
CA GLY A 141 -2.15 18.14 0.91
C GLY A 141 -2.17 18.20 -0.59
N TYR A 142 -1.10 17.67 -1.15
CA TYR A 142 -0.95 17.44 -2.59
C TYR A 142 -0.50 16.03 -2.82
N ASP A 143 -1.14 15.34 -3.76
CA ASP A 143 -0.79 14.00 -4.18
C ASP A 143 -0.65 13.98 -5.71
N TYR A 144 0.44 13.40 -6.15
CA TYR A 144 0.67 13.01 -7.52
C TYR A 144 0.69 11.50 -7.64
N SER A 145 -0.02 10.95 -8.58
CA SER A 145 0.02 9.53 -8.91
C SER A 145 0.24 9.35 -10.40
N PHE A 146 1.11 8.44 -10.76
CA PHE A 146 1.41 8.05 -12.13
C PHE A 146 1.18 6.56 -12.30
N ILE A 147 0.47 6.18 -13.33
CA ILE A 147 0.20 4.79 -13.69
C ILE A 147 0.75 4.55 -15.08
N ASP A 148 1.59 3.51 -15.15
CA ASP A 148 2.22 3.03 -16.35
C ASP A 148 1.67 1.64 -16.68
N GLN A 149 1.04 1.51 -17.82
CA GLN A 149 0.48 0.27 -18.31
C GLN A 149 0.67 0.13 -19.83
N SER A 150 0.61 -1.09 -20.33
CA SER A 150 0.83 -1.39 -21.75
C SER A 150 -0.11 -0.66 -22.72
N THR A 151 -1.28 -0.23 -22.24
CA THR A 151 -2.30 0.46 -23.06
C THR A 151 -2.19 1.99 -23.01
N GLY A 152 -1.31 2.54 -22.18
CA GLY A 152 -1.09 3.98 -22.04
C GLY A 152 -0.79 4.39 -20.61
N ASN A 153 -0.21 5.57 -20.48
CA ASN A 153 0.22 6.11 -19.19
C ASN A 153 -0.67 7.31 -18.83
N TYR A 154 -0.95 7.47 -17.56
CA TYR A 154 -1.63 8.67 -17.10
C TYR A 154 -1.13 9.14 -15.74
N GLY A 155 -1.12 10.48 -15.57
CA GLY A 155 -0.81 11.13 -14.31
C GLY A 155 -2.07 11.79 -13.72
N ARG A 156 -2.18 11.80 -12.40
CA ARG A 156 -3.26 12.43 -11.66
C ARG A 156 -2.69 13.31 -10.56
N HIS A 157 -3.18 14.54 -10.49
CA HIS A 157 -2.87 15.51 -9.46
C HIS A 157 -4.10 15.72 -8.57
N VAL A 158 -3.93 15.70 -7.28
CA VAL A 158 -5.00 15.94 -6.30
C VAL A 158 -4.51 16.94 -5.27
N ILE A 159 -5.24 18.03 -5.11
CA ILE A 159 -5.05 18.98 -4.02
C ILE A 159 -6.19 18.76 -3.04
N ARG A 160 -5.89 18.69 -1.76
CA ARG A 160 -6.86 18.51 -0.68
C ARG A 160 -6.73 19.64 0.33
N ALA A 161 -7.86 20.07 0.86
CA ALA A 161 -7.93 20.93 2.03
C ALA A 161 -9.04 20.40 2.92
N ASP A 162 -8.77 20.31 4.20
CA ASP A 162 -9.70 19.81 5.20
C ASP A 162 -9.68 20.66 6.46
N VAL A 163 -10.82 20.71 7.13
CA VAL A 163 -10.97 21.28 8.47
C VAL A 163 -11.74 20.29 9.31
N THR A 164 -11.18 19.90 10.44
CA THR A 164 -11.78 18.94 11.37
C THR A 164 -12.09 19.62 12.69
N GLY A 165 -13.33 19.51 13.16
CA GLY A 165 -13.79 19.97 14.47
C GLY A 165 -14.16 18.81 15.37
N ARG A 166 -13.83 18.88 16.67
CA ARG A 166 -14.28 17.96 17.72
C ARG A 166 -15.22 18.72 18.66
N PHE A 167 -16.38 18.19 18.88
CA PHE A 167 -17.41 18.76 19.75
C PHE A 167 -17.52 17.97 21.03
#